data_54a3ae036dcc60ef11e5c201d3f6896b
#
_entry.id   54a3ae036dcc60ef11e5c201d3f6896b
#
_cell.length_a   1.000
_cell.length_b   1.000
_cell.length_c   1.000
_cell.angle_alpha   90.00
_cell.angle_beta   90.00
_cell.angle_gamma   90.00
#
_symmetry.space_group_name_H-M   'P 1'
#
loop_
_entity.id
_entity.type
_entity.pdbx_description
1 polymer ?
#
loop_
_entity_poly.entity_id
_entity_poly.type
_entity_poly.pdbx_seq_one_letter_code
_entity_poly.pdbx_strand_id
1 'polypeptide(L)'
;VALKRYSTKAFDPTKKLTAEQAEKLKTLLQFSPSSTNSQPWHFIVASTDEGKARVAKSAAGGFVFNERKMLDASHVVVFCAKTAMDDAWLERVVDQEESDGRFATPEAKAANHKGRTFFADMHRKELKDDNHWMAKQVYLNVGNFLLGVAAMGLDAVPIEGFDAAVMDAEFGLKEKGFTSVVVVPVGHHSVEDFNAALPKSRLPLETTLTEV
;
A
#
# COMPACT_ATOMS: atom_id res chain seq x y z
N VAL A 1 -17.98 -1.67 -8.25
CA VAL A 1 -16.88 -2.12 -7.38
C VAL A 1 -16.99 -1.49 -6.00
N ALA A 2 -17.00 -0.14 -5.87
CA ALA A 2 -17.00 0.55 -4.56
C ALA A 2 -18.16 0.14 -3.63
N LEU A 3 -19.35 -0.06 -4.16
CA LEU A 3 -20.52 -0.49 -3.38
C LEU A 3 -20.42 -1.96 -2.92
N LYS A 4 -19.70 -2.81 -3.65
CA LYS A 4 -19.60 -4.25 -3.34
C LYS A 4 -18.44 -4.55 -2.38
N ARG A 5 -17.25 -3.90 -2.56
CA ARG A 5 -16.11 -4.18 -1.70
C ARG A 5 -16.38 -3.85 -0.23
N TYR A 6 -15.89 -4.68 0.66
CA TYR A 6 -15.94 -4.47 2.11
C TYR A 6 -14.63 -4.93 2.76
N SER A 7 -14.46 -4.73 4.06
CA SER A 7 -13.30 -5.19 4.82
C SER A 7 -13.55 -6.60 5.34
N THR A 8 -12.92 -7.59 4.71
CA THR A 8 -13.05 -9.02 5.02
C THR A 8 -12.50 -9.32 6.41
N LYS A 9 -13.23 -10.10 7.19
CA LYS A 9 -12.85 -10.45 8.57
C LYS A 9 -12.40 -11.89 8.74
N ALA A 10 -12.77 -12.77 7.81
CA ALA A 10 -12.30 -14.15 7.76
C ALA A 10 -12.04 -14.57 6.30
N PHE A 11 -10.87 -15.13 6.03
CA PHE A 11 -10.48 -15.65 4.73
C PHE A 11 -10.61 -17.18 4.68
N ASP A 12 -10.86 -17.72 3.48
CA ASP A 12 -10.86 -19.14 3.21
C ASP A 12 -9.41 -19.60 2.89
N PRO A 13 -8.73 -20.31 3.81
CA PRO A 13 -7.33 -20.70 3.61
C PRO A 13 -7.14 -21.71 2.49
N THR A 14 -8.21 -22.36 2.02
CA THR A 14 -8.15 -23.36 0.95
C THR A 14 -8.18 -22.72 -0.43
N LYS A 15 -8.66 -21.48 -0.56
CA LYS A 15 -8.76 -20.76 -1.81
C LYS A 15 -7.56 -19.83 -2.01
N LYS A 16 -6.75 -20.16 -2.99
CA LYS A 16 -5.55 -19.39 -3.35
C LYS A 16 -5.80 -18.58 -4.63
N LEU A 17 -5.09 -17.46 -4.76
CA LEU A 17 -5.07 -16.70 -6.00
C LEU A 17 -4.38 -17.52 -7.10
N THR A 18 -4.84 -17.32 -8.34
CA THR A 18 -4.12 -17.84 -9.51
C THR A 18 -2.82 -17.05 -9.74
N ALA A 19 -1.89 -17.62 -10.49
CA ALA A 19 -0.65 -16.92 -10.86
C ALA A 19 -0.94 -15.60 -11.60
N GLU A 20 -1.94 -15.58 -12.48
CA GLU A 20 -2.36 -14.37 -13.18
C GLU A 20 -2.89 -13.29 -12.22
N GLN A 21 -3.71 -13.68 -11.24
CA GLN A 21 -4.20 -12.76 -10.21
C GLN A 21 -3.04 -12.19 -9.37
N ALA A 22 -2.07 -13.04 -8.99
CA ALA A 22 -0.90 -12.61 -8.23
C ALA A 22 -0.04 -11.59 -9.01
N GLU A 23 0.14 -11.77 -10.32
CA GLU A 23 0.84 -10.79 -11.17
C GLU A 23 0.05 -9.48 -11.29
N LYS A 24 -1.27 -9.54 -11.43
CA LYS A 24 -2.12 -8.35 -11.42
C LYS A 24 -2.03 -7.56 -10.11
N LEU A 25 -1.88 -8.22 -8.95
CA LEU A 25 -1.63 -7.53 -7.69
C LEU A 25 -0.35 -6.70 -7.76
N LYS A 26 0.74 -7.27 -8.28
CA LYS A 26 2.02 -6.55 -8.43
C LYS A 26 1.88 -5.34 -9.36
N THR A 27 1.15 -5.49 -10.45
CA THR A 27 0.84 -4.39 -11.37
C THR A 27 0.07 -3.26 -10.68
N LEU A 28 -0.94 -3.57 -9.85
CA LEU A 28 -1.69 -2.57 -9.09
C LEU A 28 -0.79 -1.80 -8.12
N LEU A 29 0.15 -2.49 -7.46
CA LEU A 29 1.11 -1.87 -6.55
C LEU A 29 2.07 -0.92 -7.29
N GLN A 30 2.61 -1.38 -8.44
CA GLN A 30 3.60 -0.65 -9.21
C GLN A 30 3.03 0.62 -9.86
N PHE A 31 1.83 0.53 -10.45
CA PHE A 31 1.27 1.59 -11.29
C PHE A 31 0.29 2.53 -10.57
N SER A 32 0.35 2.59 -9.26
CA SER A 32 -0.40 3.60 -8.50
C SER A 32 0.18 5.01 -8.73
N PRO A 33 -0.67 6.05 -8.83
CA PRO A 33 -0.18 7.43 -8.88
C PRO A 33 0.40 7.88 -7.54
N SER A 34 1.28 8.87 -7.59
CA SER A 34 1.77 9.59 -6.42
C SER A 34 2.08 11.05 -6.75
N SER A 35 2.09 11.91 -5.74
CA SER A 35 2.49 13.31 -5.90
C SER A 35 3.88 13.39 -6.56
N THR A 36 3.98 14.20 -7.62
CA THR A 36 5.21 14.37 -8.43
C THR A 36 5.84 13.07 -8.95
N ASN A 37 5.06 12.00 -9.02
CA ASN A 37 5.53 10.64 -9.33
C ASN A 37 6.67 10.18 -8.39
N SER A 38 6.61 10.62 -7.13
CA SER A 38 7.70 10.40 -6.16
C SER A 38 7.86 8.95 -5.71
N GLN A 39 6.82 8.13 -5.81
CA GLN A 39 6.82 6.70 -5.53
C GLN A 39 7.55 6.30 -4.23
N PRO A 40 7.25 6.92 -3.07
CA PRO A 40 8.00 6.75 -1.84
C PRO A 40 7.62 5.47 -1.10
N TRP A 41 7.59 4.34 -1.78
CA TRP A 41 7.10 3.08 -1.24
C TRP A 41 7.99 1.88 -1.53
N HIS A 42 7.79 0.86 -0.72
CA HIS A 42 8.28 -0.49 -0.92
C HIS A 42 7.17 -1.46 -0.51
N PHE A 43 7.13 -2.63 -1.10
CA PHE A 43 6.12 -3.64 -0.82
C PHE A 43 6.77 -4.97 -0.47
N ILE A 44 6.22 -5.65 0.54
CA ILE A 44 6.51 -7.04 0.82
C ILE A 44 5.27 -7.84 0.47
N VAL A 45 5.41 -8.86 -0.36
CA VAL A 45 4.31 -9.75 -0.73
C VAL A 45 4.61 -11.14 -0.19
N ALA A 46 3.82 -11.59 0.77
CA ALA A 46 3.90 -12.91 1.37
C ALA A 46 2.79 -13.80 0.81
N SER A 47 3.15 -14.88 0.12
CA SER A 47 2.22 -15.86 -0.49
C SER A 47 2.40 -17.28 0.03
N THR A 48 3.52 -17.57 0.71
CA THR A 48 3.77 -18.85 1.36
C THR A 48 3.34 -18.81 2.82
N ASP A 49 3.06 -19.97 3.42
CA ASP A 49 2.68 -20.04 4.83
C ASP A 49 3.79 -19.52 5.74
N GLU A 50 5.07 -19.79 5.41
CA GLU A 50 6.22 -19.24 6.12
C GLU A 50 6.26 -17.70 6.01
N GLY A 51 6.11 -17.14 4.80
CA GLY A 51 6.11 -15.71 4.58
C GLY A 51 4.98 -15.01 5.34
N LYS A 52 3.76 -15.60 5.32
CA LYS A 52 2.61 -15.08 6.06
C LYS A 52 2.83 -15.16 7.58
N ALA A 53 3.41 -16.26 8.08
CA ALA A 53 3.75 -16.40 9.49
C ALA A 53 4.77 -15.33 9.94
N ARG A 54 5.73 -14.97 9.10
CA ARG A 54 6.67 -13.85 9.38
C ARG A 54 5.94 -12.52 9.52
N VAL A 55 5.01 -12.23 8.60
CA VAL A 55 4.18 -11.00 8.69
C VAL A 55 3.32 -11.04 9.96
N ALA A 56 2.71 -12.17 10.27
CA ALA A 56 1.80 -12.35 11.41
C ALA A 56 2.48 -12.17 12.79
N LYS A 57 3.81 -12.27 12.90
CA LYS A 57 4.55 -11.93 14.13
C LYS A 57 4.20 -10.52 14.65
N SER A 58 3.94 -9.58 13.75
CA SER A 58 3.56 -8.20 14.09
C SER A 58 2.15 -8.09 14.68
N ALA A 59 1.34 -9.12 14.58
CA ALA A 59 0.01 -9.16 15.18
C ALA A 59 0.00 -9.70 16.62
N ALA A 60 1.15 -10.05 17.20
CA ALA A 60 1.22 -10.54 18.56
C ALA A 60 0.73 -9.53 19.61
N GLY A 61 0.34 -10.00 20.77
CA GLY A 61 -0.09 -9.15 21.89
C GLY A 61 -1.42 -8.43 21.60
N GLY A 62 -1.41 -7.10 21.60
CA GLY A 62 -2.61 -6.26 21.46
C GLY A 62 -3.32 -6.36 20.11
N PHE A 63 -2.69 -6.96 19.10
CA PHE A 63 -3.21 -7.05 17.73
C PHE A 63 -3.56 -8.49 17.29
N VAL A 64 -3.59 -9.44 18.22
CA VAL A 64 -3.81 -10.89 17.94
C VAL A 64 -5.09 -11.15 17.14
N PHE A 65 -6.11 -10.30 17.25
CA PHE A 65 -7.35 -10.38 16.48
C PHE A 65 -7.17 -10.20 14.96
N ASN A 66 -5.98 -9.76 14.52
CA ASN A 66 -5.62 -9.63 13.10
C ASN A 66 -4.76 -10.81 12.59
N GLU A 67 -4.20 -11.64 13.48
CA GLU A 67 -3.29 -12.73 13.11
C GLU A 67 -3.92 -13.68 12.09
N ARG A 68 -5.13 -14.19 12.38
CA ARG A 68 -5.81 -15.13 11.49
C ARG A 68 -6.09 -14.56 10.10
N LYS A 69 -6.39 -13.25 10.00
CA LYS A 69 -6.58 -12.59 8.70
C LYS A 69 -5.31 -12.63 7.83
N MET A 70 -4.14 -12.54 8.45
CA MET A 70 -2.85 -12.64 7.76
C MET A 70 -2.52 -14.10 7.40
N LEU A 71 -2.75 -15.06 8.31
CA LEU A 71 -2.40 -16.46 8.10
C LEU A 71 -3.32 -17.13 7.07
N ASP A 72 -4.62 -16.85 7.11
CA ASP A 72 -5.63 -17.54 6.29
C ASP A 72 -5.78 -16.95 4.90
N ALA A 73 -5.38 -15.69 4.67
CA ALA A 73 -5.37 -15.08 3.36
C ALA A 73 -4.51 -15.84 2.35
N SER A 74 -4.79 -15.69 1.07
CA SER A 74 -3.95 -16.23 0.01
C SER A 74 -2.62 -15.50 -0.07
N HIS A 75 -2.67 -14.17 -0.06
CA HIS A 75 -1.51 -13.28 -0.09
C HIS A 75 -1.64 -12.22 0.99
N VAL A 76 -0.51 -11.73 1.49
CA VAL A 76 -0.47 -10.58 2.38
C VAL A 76 0.51 -9.56 1.82
N VAL A 77 0.07 -8.34 1.64
CA VAL A 77 0.91 -7.23 1.18
C VAL A 77 1.18 -6.29 2.34
N VAL A 78 2.46 -6.07 2.65
CA VAL A 78 2.88 -5.02 3.59
C VAL A 78 3.26 -3.79 2.76
N PHE A 79 2.58 -2.69 3.00
CA PHE A 79 2.86 -1.40 2.40
C PHE A 79 3.83 -0.64 3.30
N CYS A 80 4.97 -0.22 2.74
CA CYS A 80 6.00 0.48 3.46
C CYS A 80 6.23 1.87 2.83
N ALA A 81 6.43 2.88 3.66
CA ALA A 81 6.84 4.22 3.25
C ALA A 81 8.35 4.41 3.43
N LYS A 82 8.96 5.25 2.60
CA LYS A 82 10.32 5.73 2.88
C LYS A 82 10.34 6.52 4.20
N THR A 83 11.45 6.42 4.92
CA THR A 83 11.68 7.19 6.16
C THR A 83 12.23 8.58 5.90
N ALA A 84 12.76 8.84 4.70
CA ALA A 84 13.21 10.15 4.24
C ALA A 84 13.13 10.24 2.71
N MET A 85 12.73 11.39 2.19
CA MET A 85 12.80 11.70 0.76
C MET A 85 14.16 12.32 0.47
N ASP A 86 15.16 11.49 0.12
CA ASP A 86 16.51 11.95 -0.21
C ASP A 86 16.67 12.28 -1.71
N ASP A 87 17.75 13.00 -2.05
CA ASP A 87 18.01 13.40 -3.44
C ASP A 87 18.35 12.20 -4.32
N ALA A 88 19.02 11.19 -3.79
CA ALA A 88 19.31 9.96 -4.53
C ALA A 88 18.04 9.22 -4.96
N TRP A 89 16.98 9.28 -4.17
CA TRP A 89 15.68 8.73 -4.55
C TRP A 89 15.02 9.54 -5.67
N LEU A 90 15.08 10.87 -5.58
CA LEU A 90 14.54 11.76 -6.62
C LEU A 90 15.28 11.60 -7.95
N GLU A 91 16.62 11.44 -7.91
CA GLU A 91 17.42 11.13 -9.09
C GLU A 91 17.06 9.78 -9.70
N ARG A 92 16.91 8.75 -8.88
CA ARG A 92 16.49 7.42 -9.36
C ARG A 92 15.14 7.47 -10.10
N VAL A 93 14.18 8.25 -9.59
CA VAL A 93 12.88 8.38 -10.24
C VAL A 93 13.00 9.08 -11.59
N VAL A 94 13.75 10.16 -11.68
CA VAL A 94 13.89 10.90 -12.95
C VAL A 94 14.72 10.12 -13.99
N ASP A 95 15.69 9.34 -13.54
CA ASP A 95 16.48 8.46 -14.43
C ASP A 95 15.63 7.30 -14.98
N GLN A 96 14.73 6.76 -14.15
CA GLN A 96 13.76 5.77 -14.64
C GLN A 96 12.81 6.39 -15.66
N GLU A 97 12.30 7.58 -15.41
CA GLU A 97 11.44 8.29 -16.37
C GLU A 97 12.15 8.59 -17.70
N GLU A 98 13.45 8.89 -17.67
CA GLU A 98 14.26 9.02 -18.88
C GLU A 98 14.38 7.69 -19.63
N SER A 99 14.71 6.62 -18.91
CA SER A 99 14.80 5.26 -19.45
C SER A 99 13.49 4.81 -20.11
N ASP A 100 12.36 5.24 -19.55
CA ASP A 100 11.02 4.96 -20.07
C ASP A 100 10.63 5.89 -21.25
N GLY A 101 11.53 6.79 -21.67
CA GLY A 101 11.33 7.68 -22.83
C GLY A 101 10.39 8.87 -22.55
N ARG A 102 10.22 9.29 -21.30
CA ARG A 102 9.30 10.38 -20.93
C ARG A 102 9.81 11.77 -21.29
N PHE A 103 11.09 11.94 -21.60
CA PHE A 103 11.70 13.25 -21.91
C PHE A 103 12.15 13.31 -23.35
N ALA A 104 11.69 14.34 -24.07
CA ALA A 104 12.09 14.58 -25.44
C ALA A 104 13.50 15.23 -25.53
N THR A 105 13.91 15.95 -24.48
CA THR A 105 15.22 16.64 -24.42
C THR A 105 15.80 16.62 -23.00
N PRO A 106 17.13 16.81 -22.86
CA PRO A 106 17.77 16.95 -21.54
C PRO A 106 17.22 18.11 -20.71
N GLU A 107 16.82 19.20 -21.35
CA GLU A 107 16.23 20.37 -20.69
C GLU A 107 14.87 20.03 -20.08
N ALA A 108 14.06 19.19 -20.75
CA ALA A 108 12.77 18.70 -20.23
C ALA A 108 12.99 17.82 -19.00
N LYS A 109 14.00 16.94 -19.01
CA LYS A 109 14.42 16.14 -17.85
C LYS A 109 14.81 17.06 -16.68
N ALA A 110 15.68 18.02 -16.93
CA ALA A 110 16.19 18.95 -15.90
C ALA A 110 15.04 19.79 -15.27
N ALA A 111 14.12 20.28 -16.10
CA ALA A 111 12.96 21.04 -15.64
C ALA A 111 12.02 20.20 -14.77
N ASN A 112 11.75 18.94 -15.16
CA ASN A 112 10.95 18.01 -14.38
C ASN A 112 11.59 17.70 -13.03
N HIS A 113 12.89 17.37 -13.03
CA HIS A 113 13.65 17.09 -11.81
C HIS A 113 13.67 18.28 -10.85
N LYS A 114 13.90 19.50 -11.37
CA LYS A 114 13.82 20.74 -10.59
C LYS A 114 12.46 20.93 -9.93
N GLY A 115 11.37 20.72 -10.68
CA GLY A 115 10.02 20.81 -10.14
C GLY A 115 9.73 19.79 -9.04
N ARG A 116 10.15 18.54 -9.22
CA ARG A 116 10.02 17.49 -8.21
C ARG A 116 10.81 17.82 -6.95
N THR A 117 12.05 18.24 -7.10
CA THR A 117 12.92 18.65 -5.98
C THR A 117 12.33 19.83 -5.22
N PHE A 118 11.76 20.81 -5.91
CA PHE A 118 11.10 21.95 -5.27
C PHE A 118 9.97 21.50 -4.31
N PHE A 119 9.07 20.60 -4.74
CA PHE A 119 8.01 20.10 -3.89
C PHE A 119 8.54 19.21 -2.75
N ALA A 120 9.55 18.37 -3.02
CA ALA A 120 10.19 17.57 -1.97
C ALA A 120 10.86 18.47 -0.91
N ASP A 121 11.54 19.53 -1.33
CA ASP A 121 12.18 20.50 -0.44
C ASP A 121 11.17 21.29 0.39
N MET A 122 10.04 21.66 -0.18
CA MET A 122 8.95 22.28 0.57
C MET A 122 8.52 21.39 1.75
N HIS A 123 8.34 20.08 1.52
CA HIS A 123 8.00 19.15 2.59
C HIS A 123 9.15 18.89 3.57
N ARG A 124 10.38 18.75 3.06
CA ARG A 124 11.58 18.46 3.89
C ARG A 124 12.00 19.66 4.74
N LYS A 125 12.00 20.88 4.16
CA LYS A 125 12.66 22.06 4.73
C LYS A 125 11.69 23.07 5.34
N GLU A 126 10.55 23.32 4.68
CA GLU A 126 9.60 24.34 5.08
C GLU A 126 8.50 23.75 5.98
N LEU A 127 7.74 22.78 5.48
CA LEU A 127 6.63 22.16 6.21
C LEU A 127 7.10 21.13 7.24
N LYS A 128 8.27 20.52 7.03
CA LYS A 128 8.86 19.47 7.87
C LYS A 128 7.90 18.32 8.13
N ASP A 129 7.14 17.95 7.09
CA ASP A 129 6.10 16.93 7.12
C ASP A 129 6.34 15.81 6.09
N ASP A 130 7.56 15.67 5.57
CA ASP A 130 7.92 14.74 4.50
C ASP A 130 7.53 13.28 4.81
N ASN A 131 7.70 12.81 6.05
CA ASN A 131 7.25 11.49 6.47
C ASN A 131 5.73 11.33 6.31
N HIS A 132 4.97 12.34 6.73
CA HIS A 132 3.52 12.34 6.58
C HIS A 132 3.10 12.45 5.11
N TRP A 133 3.77 13.30 4.34
CA TRP A 133 3.55 13.41 2.90
C TRP A 133 3.81 12.09 2.17
N MET A 134 4.91 11.39 2.48
CA MET A 134 5.21 10.07 1.91
C MET A 134 4.15 9.01 2.31
N ALA A 135 3.73 8.99 3.57
CA ALA A 135 2.68 8.10 4.02
C ALA A 135 1.34 8.33 3.28
N LYS A 136 0.97 9.59 2.98
CA LYS A 136 -0.22 9.91 2.16
C LYS A 136 -0.15 9.25 0.77
N GLN A 137 1.05 9.19 0.14
CA GLN A 137 1.22 8.53 -1.16
C GLN A 137 1.02 7.00 -1.03
N VAL A 138 1.48 6.42 0.07
CA VAL A 138 1.22 4.99 0.37
C VAL A 138 -0.27 4.74 0.54
N TYR A 139 -1.01 5.60 1.25
CA TYR A 139 -2.48 5.46 1.40
C TYR A 139 -3.23 5.67 0.09
N LEU A 140 -2.75 6.55 -0.80
CA LEU A 140 -3.29 6.66 -2.16
C LEU A 140 -3.15 5.33 -2.91
N ASN A 141 -1.97 4.69 -2.80
CA ASN A 141 -1.75 3.36 -3.37
C ASN A 141 -2.66 2.31 -2.73
N VAL A 142 -2.80 2.29 -1.41
CA VAL A 142 -3.73 1.37 -0.70
C VAL A 142 -5.16 1.52 -1.23
N GLY A 143 -5.64 2.75 -1.40
CA GLY A 143 -6.98 3.02 -1.95
C GLY A 143 -7.16 2.47 -3.37
N ASN A 144 -6.19 2.74 -4.25
CA ASN A 144 -6.14 2.22 -5.61
C ASN A 144 -6.08 0.68 -5.63
N PHE A 145 -5.22 0.10 -4.81
CA PHE A 145 -5.05 -1.35 -4.68
C PHE A 145 -6.34 -2.04 -4.23
N LEU A 146 -7.02 -1.53 -3.20
CA LEU A 146 -8.27 -2.11 -2.69
C LEU A 146 -9.40 -2.12 -3.74
N LEU A 147 -9.49 -1.06 -4.57
CA LEU A 147 -10.45 -1.02 -5.67
C LEU A 147 -10.06 -1.99 -6.79
N GLY A 148 -8.79 -2.08 -7.13
CA GLY A 148 -8.28 -3.01 -8.13
C GLY A 148 -8.49 -4.47 -7.73
N VAL A 149 -8.17 -4.83 -6.48
CA VAL A 149 -8.41 -6.17 -5.91
C VAL A 149 -9.90 -6.53 -6.02
N ALA A 150 -10.77 -5.62 -5.63
CA ALA A 150 -12.22 -5.86 -5.71
C ALA A 150 -12.74 -5.95 -7.16
N ALA A 151 -12.13 -5.24 -8.12
CA ALA A 151 -12.44 -5.36 -9.53
C ALA A 151 -12.04 -6.73 -10.10
N MET A 152 -11.05 -7.39 -9.50
CA MET A 152 -10.63 -8.75 -9.83
C MET A 152 -11.52 -9.84 -9.19
N GLY A 153 -12.56 -9.45 -8.43
CA GLY A 153 -13.43 -10.39 -7.70
C GLY A 153 -12.77 -10.99 -6.46
N LEU A 154 -11.76 -10.33 -5.91
CA LEU A 154 -11.04 -10.74 -4.71
C LEU A 154 -11.46 -9.87 -3.52
N ASP A 155 -11.20 -10.41 -2.34
CA ASP A 155 -11.49 -9.78 -1.05
C ASP A 155 -10.22 -9.29 -0.38
N ALA A 156 -10.32 -8.20 0.37
CA ALA A 156 -9.20 -7.63 1.10
C ALA A 156 -9.64 -6.83 2.33
N VAL A 157 -8.70 -6.62 3.24
CA VAL A 157 -8.88 -5.71 4.39
C VAL A 157 -7.59 -4.94 4.65
N PRO A 158 -7.61 -3.60 4.72
CA PRO A 158 -6.47 -2.83 5.21
C PRO A 158 -6.41 -2.91 6.74
N ILE A 159 -5.22 -3.16 7.27
CA ILE A 159 -4.96 -3.34 8.71
C ILE A 159 -3.85 -2.36 9.11
N GLU A 160 -4.16 -1.48 10.06
CA GLU A 160 -3.20 -0.63 10.78
C GLU A 160 -2.87 -1.20 12.17
N GLY A 161 -3.70 -2.14 12.66
CA GLY A 161 -3.52 -2.81 13.95
C GLY A 161 -2.45 -3.91 13.87
N PHE A 162 -1.19 -3.52 13.87
CA PHE A 162 0.00 -4.38 13.96
C PHE A 162 1.15 -3.62 14.60
N ASP A 163 2.16 -4.32 15.10
CA ASP A 163 3.38 -3.72 15.64
C ASP A 163 4.37 -3.44 14.50
N ALA A 164 4.49 -2.15 14.14
CA ALA A 164 5.38 -1.72 13.08
C ALA A 164 6.87 -1.96 13.43
N ALA A 165 7.26 -1.87 14.70
CA ALA A 165 8.65 -2.11 15.10
C ALA A 165 9.02 -3.57 14.91
N VAL A 166 8.13 -4.50 15.25
CA VAL A 166 8.31 -5.94 15.00
C VAL A 166 8.37 -6.23 13.50
N MET A 167 7.47 -5.63 12.71
CA MET A 167 7.46 -5.80 11.24
C MET A 167 8.75 -5.28 10.62
N ASP A 168 9.16 -4.08 10.98
CA ASP A 168 10.35 -3.41 10.44
C ASP A 168 11.61 -4.22 10.76
N ALA A 169 11.73 -4.75 11.98
CA ALA A 169 12.85 -5.60 12.40
C ALA A 169 12.86 -6.94 11.65
N GLU A 170 11.69 -7.60 11.49
CA GLU A 170 11.58 -8.91 10.82
C GLU A 170 12.08 -8.84 9.37
N PHE A 171 11.86 -7.70 8.68
CA PHE A 171 12.20 -7.54 7.26
C PHE A 171 13.39 -6.62 7.00
N GLY A 172 14.04 -6.10 8.05
CA GLY A 172 15.17 -5.18 7.93
C GLY A 172 14.80 -3.91 7.17
N LEU A 173 13.64 -3.33 7.48
CA LEU A 173 13.11 -2.21 6.72
C LEU A 173 13.87 -0.91 7.00
N LYS A 174 14.25 -0.67 8.26
CA LYS A 174 14.93 0.56 8.66
C LYS A 174 16.29 0.70 7.99
N GLU A 175 17.03 -0.37 7.88
CA GLU A 175 18.33 -0.42 7.19
C GLU A 175 18.21 -0.14 5.70
N LYS A 176 17.03 -0.40 5.13
CA LYS A 176 16.68 -0.10 3.73
C LYS A 176 16.06 1.29 3.55
N GLY A 177 15.89 2.05 4.63
CA GLY A 177 15.27 3.38 4.60
C GLY A 177 13.74 3.36 4.46
N PHE A 178 13.08 2.31 4.98
CA PHE A 178 11.62 2.18 4.96
C PHE A 178 11.04 1.87 6.34
N THR A 179 9.74 2.06 6.47
CA THR A 179 8.94 1.63 7.62
C THR A 179 7.58 1.12 7.15
N SER A 180 7.05 0.11 7.82
CA SER A 180 5.74 -0.46 7.50
C SER A 180 4.60 0.48 7.93
N VAL A 181 3.54 0.58 7.11
CA VAL A 181 2.42 1.52 7.31
C VAL A 181 1.08 0.80 7.37
N VAL A 182 0.82 -0.11 6.42
CA VAL A 182 -0.44 -0.85 6.32
C VAL A 182 -0.16 -2.28 5.90
N VAL A 183 -0.89 -3.23 6.46
CA VAL A 183 -0.91 -4.63 6.02
C VAL A 183 -2.23 -4.92 5.32
N VAL A 184 -2.19 -5.51 4.14
CA VAL A 184 -3.40 -5.85 3.37
C VAL A 184 -3.40 -7.33 3.02
N PRO A 185 -4.07 -8.18 3.82
CA PRO A 185 -4.43 -9.53 3.41
C PRO A 185 -5.38 -9.50 2.21
N VAL A 186 -5.15 -10.41 1.25
CA VAL A 186 -5.93 -10.57 0.02
C VAL A 186 -6.25 -12.06 -0.20
N GLY A 187 -7.49 -12.36 -0.56
CA GLY A 187 -7.92 -13.73 -0.79
C GLY A 187 -9.40 -13.80 -1.18
N HIS A 188 -10.03 -14.88 -0.77
CA HIS A 188 -11.46 -15.10 -0.85
C HIS A 188 -12.02 -15.16 0.57
N HIS A 189 -13.17 -14.52 0.82
CA HIS A 189 -13.80 -14.60 2.14
C HIS A 189 -14.24 -16.02 2.47
N SER A 190 -14.21 -16.35 3.75
CA SER A 190 -14.77 -17.57 4.32
C SER A 190 -16.29 -17.42 4.48
N VAL A 191 -16.99 -18.54 4.53
CA VAL A 191 -18.42 -18.59 4.91
C VAL A 191 -18.65 -18.08 6.34
N GLU A 192 -17.62 -18.07 7.16
CA GLU A 192 -17.65 -17.55 8.54
C GLU A 192 -17.41 -16.04 8.62
N ASP A 193 -17.19 -15.37 7.49
CA ASP A 193 -17.00 -13.90 7.49
C ASP A 193 -18.31 -13.18 7.79
N PHE A 194 -18.50 -12.87 9.07
CA PHE A 194 -19.73 -12.17 9.53
C PHE A 194 -19.95 -10.83 8.84
N ASN A 195 -18.89 -10.18 8.35
CA ASN A 195 -18.98 -8.86 7.74
C ASN A 195 -19.49 -8.91 6.29
N ALA A 196 -19.44 -10.08 5.65
CA ALA A 196 -19.92 -10.26 4.28
C ALA A 196 -21.44 -10.01 4.16
N ALA A 197 -22.22 -10.34 5.18
CA ALA A 197 -23.66 -10.20 5.21
C ALA A 197 -24.15 -8.83 5.74
N LEU A 198 -23.26 -8.00 6.30
CA LEU A 198 -23.65 -6.73 6.89
C LEU A 198 -23.83 -5.65 5.82
N PRO A 199 -24.83 -4.76 5.98
CA PRO A 199 -25.00 -3.63 5.09
C PRO A 199 -23.79 -2.68 5.18
N LYS A 200 -23.40 -2.10 4.05
CA LYS A 200 -22.40 -1.07 4.01
C LYS A 200 -22.93 0.21 4.66
N SER A 201 -22.18 0.73 5.62
CA SER A 201 -22.50 1.99 6.29
C SER A 201 -21.51 3.09 5.93
N ARG A 202 -22.01 4.27 5.63
CA ARG A 202 -21.27 5.53 5.42
C ARG A 202 -22.13 6.68 5.93
N LEU A 203 -21.50 7.78 6.27
CA LEU A 203 -22.20 9.02 6.55
C LEU A 203 -23.00 9.45 5.31
N PRO A 204 -24.14 10.16 5.48
CA PRO A 204 -24.90 10.73 4.39
C PRO A 204 -24.03 11.65 3.52
N LEU A 205 -24.35 11.71 2.21
CA LEU A 205 -23.51 12.45 1.26
C LEU A 205 -23.46 13.94 1.59
N GLU A 206 -24.56 14.51 2.02
CA GLU A 206 -24.67 15.92 2.46
C GLU A 206 -23.81 16.29 3.66
N THR A 207 -23.36 15.27 4.45
CA THR A 207 -22.41 15.47 5.56
C THR A 207 -20.97 15.58 5.07
N THR A 208 -20.66 14.98 3.94
CA THR A 208 -19.28 14.78 3.48
C THR A 208 -18.96 15.44 2.15
N LEU A 209 -19.97 16.04 1.49
CA LEU A 209 -19.83 16.62 0.16
C LEU A 209 -20.49 17.99 0.12
N THR A 210 -19.80 18.96 -0.50
CA THR A 210 -20.35 20.27 -0.87
C THR A 210 -20.19 20.44 -2.37
N GLU A 211 -21.29 20.74 -3.05
CA GLU A 211 -21.29 21.16 -4.46
C GLU A 211 -21.21 22.70 -4.54
N VAL A 212 -20.35 23.23 -5.42
CA VAL A 212 -20.14 24.67 -5.63
C VAL A 212 -20.30 25.04 -7.09
#